data_f5a99190db73554218b928a796e34100
#
_entry.id   f5a99190db73554218b928a796e34100
#
_cell.length_a   1.000
_cell.length_b   1.000
_cell.length_c   1.000
_cell.angle_alpha   90.00
_cell.angle_beta   90.00
_cell.angle_gamma   90.00
#
_symmetry.space_group_name_H-M   'P 1'
#
loop_
_entity.id
_entity.type
_entity.pdbx_description
1 polymer ?
#
loop_
_entity_poly.entity_id
_entity_poly.type
_entity_poly.pdbx_seq_one_letter_code
_entity_poly.pdbx_strand_id
1 'polypeptide(L)'
;MLCRMQNIDEKVLYERAKLILSIYREVCWSTIDRANDVCDTLICTYGDSLDGALIYLENFAPDEARERFEERIRSLFETKWIIELVDMAMLKIREYPDKGALYCEIISKAYLNRFKYRESEMLEVLNMERSTYYDRKKEAILLFGLSLW
;
A
#
# COMPACT_ATOMS: atom_id res chain seq x y z
N MET A 1 -15.09 -13.06 18.72
CA MET A 1 -14.24 -12.37 17.76
C MET A 1 -14.75 -10.97 17.48
N LEU A 2 -13.86 -10.04 17.24
CA LEU A 2 -14.19 -8.63 16.99
C LEU A 2 -15.21 -8.44 15.86
N CYS A 3 -15.09 -9.21 14.77
CA CYS A 3 -16.02 -9.14 13.64
C CYS A 3 -17.46 -9.47 14.03
N ARG A 4 -17.64 -10.46 14.88
CA ARG A 4 -18.99 -10.86 15.35
C ARG A 4 -19.58 -9.81 16.28
N MET A 5 -18.77 -9.20 17.13
CA MET A 5 -19.21 -8.13 18.03
C MET A 5 -19.67 -6.89 17.29
N GLN A 6 -19.07 -6.61 16.13
CA GLN A 6 -19.40 -5.47 15.28
C GLN A 6 -20.43 -5.81 14.18
N ASN A 7 -20.98 -7.01 14.19
CA ASN A 7 -21.91 -7.50 13.17
C ASN A 7 -21.37 -7.37 11.73
N ILE A 8 -20.06 -7.62 11.57
CA ILE A 8 -19.38 -7.56 10.27
C ILE A 8 -19.30 -8.96 9.69
N ASP A 9 -19.61 -9.10 8.39
CA ASP A 9 -19.41 -10.35 7.67
C ASP A 9 -17.91 -10.61 7.47
N GLU A 10 -17.38 -11.62 8.17
CA GLU A 10 -15.97 -12.01 8.10
C GLU A 10 -15.51 -12.31 6.67
N LYS A 11 -16.34 -12.97 5.88
CA LYS A 11 -16.00 -13.34 4.51
C LYS A 11 -15.82 -12.11 3.64
N VAL A 12 -16.74 -11.17 3.70
CA VAL A 12 -16.67 -9.91 2.94
C VAL A 12 -15.46 -9.09 3.38
N LEU A 13 -15.23 -8.98 4.68
CA LEU A 13 -14.08 -8.27 5.23
C LEU A 13 -12.77 -8.89 4.77
N TYR A 14 -12.65 -10.21 4.83
CA TYR A 14 -11.47 -10.95 4.38
C TYR A 14 -11.18 -10.70 2.89
N GLU A 15 -12.19 -10.83 2.04
CA GLU A 15 -12.03 -10.63 0.60
C GLU A 15 -11.63 -9.20 0.25
N ARG A 16 -12.21 -8.22 0.89
CA ARG A 16 -11.84 -6.81 0.70
C ARG A 16 -10.42 -6.50 1.17
N ALA A 17 -10.05 -6.98 2.35
CA ALA A 17 -8.71 -6.81 2.89
C ALA A 17 -7.66 -7.47 1.99
N LYS A 18 -7.92 -8.69 1.55
CA LYS A 18 -7.04 -9.44 0.65
C LYS A 18 -6.87 -8.72 -0.70
N LEU A 19 -7.95 -8.16 -1.23
CA LEU A 19 -7.89 -7.40 -2.48
C LEU A 19 -6.95 -6.19 -2.34
N ILE A 20 -7.11 -5.40 -1.30
CA ILE A 20 -6.25 -4.22 -1.04
C ILE A 20 -4.79 -4.65 -0.89
N LEU A 21 -4.53 -5.69 -0.10
CA LEU A 21 -3.18 -6.21 0.10
C LEU A 21 -2.56 -6.76 -1.19
N SER A 22 -3.36 -7.42 -2.03
CA SER A 22 -2.87 -8.02 -3.28
C SER A 22 -2.41 -6.96 -4.29
N ILE A 23 -3.04 -5.80 -4.31
CA ILE A 23 -2.68 -4.71 -5.23
C ILE A 23 -1.63 -3.75 -4.65
N TYR A 24 -1.42 -3.74 -3.33
CA TYR A 24 -0.53 -2.77 -2.67
C TYR A 24 0.88 -2.77 -3.24
N ARG A 25 1.47 -3.94 -3.41
CA ARG A 25 2.86 -4.06 -3.89
C ARG A 25 3.04 -3.36 -5.24
N GLU A 26 2.16 -3.64 -6.17
CA GLU A 26 2.19 -3.06 -7.50
C GLU A 26 1.94 -1.55 -7.45
N VAL A 27 0.92 -1.14 -6.72
CA VAL A 27 0.53 0.26 -6.57
C VAL A 27 1.63 1.07 -5.91
N CYS A 28 2.16 0.61 -4.79
CA CYS A 28 3.20 1.32 -4.02
C CYS A 28 4.47 1.53 -4.83
N TRP A 29 5.04 0.45 -5.35
CA TRP A 29 6.32 0.53 -6.04
C TRP A 29 6.22 1.22 -7.40
N SER A 30 5.13 1.01 -8.13
CA SER A 30 4.83 1.74 -9.36
C SER A 30 4.64 3.25 -9.11
N THR A 31 4.06 3.64 -7.98
CA THR A 31 3.87 5.05 -7.62
C THR A 31 5.20 5.74 -7.31
N ILE A 32 6.10 5.07 -6.58
CA ILE A 32 7.44 5.60 -6.31
C ILE A 32 8.17 5.85 -7.62
N ASP A 33 8.18 4.87 -8.53
CA ASP A 33 8.83 4.99 -9.82
C ASP A 33 8.21 6.12 -10.66
N ARG A 34 6.88 6.22 -10.72
CA ARG A 34 6.17 7.29 -11.46
C ARG A 34 6.41 8.68 -10.88
N ALA A 35 6.46 8.80 -9.56
CA ALA A 35 6.75 10.08 -8.90
C ALA A 35 8.15 10.57 -9.25
N ASN A 36 9.14 9.70 -9.23
CA ASN A 36 10.50 10.01 -9.63
C ASN A 36 10.57 10.42 -11.12
N ASP A 37 9.92 9.67 -12.00
CA ASP A 37 9.87 9.97 -13.44
C ASP A 37 9.20 11.33 -13.72
N VAL A 38 8.12 11.64 -13.04
CA VAL A 38 7.42 12.93 -13.17
C VAL A 38 8.32 14.08 -12.74
N CYS A 39 8.98 13.95 -11.57
CA CYS A 39 9.91 14.97 -11.09
C CYS A 39 11.09 15.17 -12.04
N ASP A 40 11.72 14.09 -12.51
CA ASP A 40 12.85 14.16 -13.43
C ASP A 40 12.44 14.80 -14.77
N THR A 41 11.29 14.44 -15.30
CA THR A 41 10.75 15.00 -16.54
C THR A 41 10.48 16.49 -16.39
N LEU A 42 9.91 16.92 -15.27
CA LEU A 42 9.64 18.34 -15.00
C LEU A 42 10.92 19.15 -14.89
N ILE A 43 11.91 18.66 -14.17
CA ILE A 43 13.19 19.35 -14.00
C ILE A 43 13.93 19.45 -15.33
N CYS A 44 14.00 18.37 -16.09
CA CYS A 44 14.67 18.35 -17.38
C CYS A 44 14.00 19.23 -18.45
N THR A 45 12.67 19.30 -18.42
CA THR A 45 11.88 19.99 -19.45
C THR A 45 11.67 21.47 -19.15
N TYR A 46 11.40 21.84 -17.89
CA TYR A 46 10.87 23.14 -17.53
C TYR A 46 11.73 23.95 -16.56
N GLY A 47 12.76 23.40 -15.97
CA GLY A 47 13.59 24.19 -15.05
C GLY A 47 14.62 23.38 -14.28
N ASP A 48 15.45 24.08 -13.50
CA ASP A 48 16.52 23.52 -12.70
C ASP A 48 16.03 22.93 -11.37
N SER A 49 14.77 23.17 -11.01
CA SER A 49 14.15 22.69 -9.79
C SER A 49 12.67 22.35 -10.02
N LEU A 50 12.10 21.55 -9.13
CA LEU A 50 10.67 21.21 -9.20
C LEU A 50 9.80 22.46 -9.06
N ASP A 51 10.13 23.36 -8.14
CA ASP A 51 9.39 24.61 -7.95
C ASP A 51 9.41 25.49 -9.21
N GLY A 52 10.57 25.62 -9.85
CA GLY A 52 10.72 26.36 -11.10
C GLY A 52 9.91 25.74 -12.24
N ALA A 53 9.91 24.41 -12.33
CA ALA A 53 9.13 23.69 -13.33
C ALA A 53 7.61 23.86 -13.12
N LEU A 54 7.14 23.83 -11.89
CA LEU A 54 5.73 24.05 -11.54
C LEU A 54 5.29 25.48 -11.87
N ILE A 55 6.11 26.48 -11.56
CA ILE A 55 5.85 27.88 -11.90
C ILE A 55 5.76 28.04 -13.42
N TYR A 56 6.66 27.42 -14.17
CA TYR A 56 6.62 27.46 -15.64
C TYR A 56 5.34 26.85 -16.20
N LEU A 57 4.95 25.68 -15.72
CA LEU A 57 3.71 24.98 -16.13
C LEU A 57 2.47 25.83 -15.84
N GLU A 58 2.44 26.47 -14.69
CA GLU A 58 1.29 27.29 -14.28
C GLU A 58 1.13 28.54 -15.16
N ASN A 59 2.24 29.22 -15.53
CA ASN A 59 2.21 30.52 -16.18
C ASN A 59 2.45 30.50 -17.69
N PHE A 60 3.21 29.53 -18.21
CA PHE A 60 3.71 29.57 -19.57
C PHE A 60 3.44 28.33 -20.41
N ALA A 61 3.09 27.19 -19.79
CA ALA A 61 2.88 25.95 -20.53
C ALA A 61 1.58 25.97 -21.34
N PRO A 62 1.54 25.29 -22.51
CA PRO A 62 0.29 25.04 -23.23
C PRO A 62 -0.73 24.28 -22.35
N ASP A 63 -2.01 24.54 -22.56
CA ASP A 63 -3.10 23.94 -21.79
C ASP A 63 -3.05 22.42 -21.79
N GLU A 64 -2.69 21.79 -22.92
CA GLU A 64 -2.57 20.33 -23.03
C GLU A 64 -1.49 19.76 -22.10
N ALA A 65 -0.34 20.40 -21.96
CA ALA A 65 0.75 19.98 -21.09
C ALA A 65 0.34 20.11 -19.61
N ARG A 66 -0.41 21.15 -19.30
CA ARG A 66 -0.95 21.41 -17.95
C ARG A 66 -1.97 20.36 -17.56
N GLU A 67 -2.92 20.02 -18.45
CA GLU A 67 -3.92 19.00 -18.21
C GLU A 67 -3.30 17.62 -17.97
N ARG A 68 -2.31 17.22 -18.79
CA ARG A 68 -1.59 15.95 -18.60
C ARG A 68 -0.86 15.90 -17.28
N PHE A 69 -0.25 16.99 -16.87
CA PHE A 69 0.42 17.09 -15.58
C PHE A 69 -0.56 16.98 -14.42
N GLU A 70 -1.69 17.69 -14.49
CA GLU A 70 -2.74 17.63 -13.48
C GLU A 70 -3.30 16.22 -13.31
N GLU A 71 -3.53 15.49 -14.40
CA GLU A 71 -3.96 14.10 -14.36
C GLU A 71 -2.95 13.18 -13.67
N ARG A 72 -1.67 13.34 -13.98
CA ARG A 72 -0.60 12.56 -13.36
C ARG A 72 -0.51 12.82 -11.86
N ILE A 73 -0.60 14.06 -11.45
CA ILE A 73 -0.56 14.45 -10.03
C ILE A 73 -1.78 13.90 -9.31
N ARG A 74 -2.97 14.00 -9.89
CA ARG A 74 -4.20 13.45 -9.30
C ARG A 74 -4.07 11.93 -9.09
N SER A 75 -3.60 11.19 -10.09
CA SER A 75 -3.37 9.76 -9.98
C SER A 75 -2.38 9.40 -8.89
N LEU A 76 -1.31 10.16 -8.72
CA LEU A 76 -0.34 9.98 -7.65
C LEU A 76 -0.94 10.22 -6.27
N PHE A 77 -1.77 11.25 -6.10
CA PHE A 77 -2.44 11.53 -4.84
C PHE A 77 -3.44 10.44 -4.44
N GLU A 78 -4.24 9.96 -5.38
CA GLU A 78 -5.17 8.85 -5.13
C GLU A 78 -4.43 7.60 -4.69
N THR A 79 -3.32 7.30 -5.35
CA THR A 79 -2.46 6.16 -5.01
C THR A 79 -1.79 6.34 -3.64
N LYS A 80 -1.31 7.55 -3.37
CA LYS A 80 -0.70 7.90 -2.08
C LYS A 80 -1.69 7.72 -0.93
N TRP A 81 -2.95 8.10 -1.13
CA TRP A 81 -3.99 7.90 -0.13
C TRP A 81 -4.16 6.42 0.26
N ILE A 82 -4.17 5.51 -0.72
CA ILE A 82 -4.25 4.07 -0.47
C ILE A 82 -3.03 3.57 0.30
N ILE A 83 -1.84 4.03 -0.06
CA ILE A 83 -0.59 3.68 0.62
C ILE A 83 -0.63 4.14 2.09
N GLU A 84 -1.04 5.36 2.34
CA GLU A 84 -1.17 5.90 3.69
C GLU A 84 -2.20 5.12 4.52
N LEU A 85 -3.31 4.74 3.92
CA LEU A 85 -4.35 3.93 4.57
C LEU A 85 -3.79 2.57 5.03
N VAL A 86 -3.05 1.90 4.16
CA VAL A 86 -2.40 0.62 4.48
C VAL A 86 -1.33 0.80 5.56
N ASP A 87 -0.50 1.81 5.47
CA ASP A 87 0.56 2.08 6.44
C ASP A 87 -0.02 2.36 7.84
N MET A 88 -1.10 3.13 7.92
CA MET A 88 -1.79 3.37 9.19
C MET A 88 -2.42 2.11 9.75
N ALA A 89 -3.01 1.26 8.92
CA ALA A 89 -3.55 -0.03 9.34
C ALA A 89 -2.43 -0.93 9.90
N MET A 90 -1.28 -0.95 9.27
CA MET A 90 -0.11 -1.72 9.73
C MET A 90 0.40 -1.24 11.09
N LEU A 91 0.39 0.06 11.34
CA LEU A 91 0.74 0.61 12.66
C LEU A 91 -0.23 0.13 13.74
N LYS A 92 -1.53 0.13 13.47
CA LYS A 92 -2.54 -0.38 14.40
C LYS A 92 -2.35 -1.87 14.71
N ILE A 93 -2.02 -2.67 13.69
CA ILE A 93 -1.75 -4.10 13.86
C ILE A 93 -0.52 -4.33 14.74
N ARG A 94 0.54 -3.56 14.52
CA ARG A 94 1.79 -3.66 15.31
C ARG A 94 1.53 -3.45 16.79
N GLU A 95 0.64 -2.54 17.14
CA GLU A 95 0.27 -2.23 18.51
C GLU A 95 -0.76 -3.19 19.12
N TYR A 96 -1.29 -4.09 18.31
CA TYR A 96 -2.27 -5.08 18.80
C TYR A 96 -1.61 -6.02 19.82
N PRO A 97 -2.21 -6.18 21.03
CA PRO A 97 -1.54 -6.84 22.15
C PRO A 97 -1.29 -8.33 21.96
N ASP A 98 -2.13 -9.03 21.17
CA ASP A 98 -1.98 -10.46 20.91
C ASP A 98 -1.48 -10.71 19.51
N LYS A 99 -0.22 -11.12 19.38
CA LYS A 99 0.44 -11.48 18.11
C LYS A 99 0.53 -10.36 17.08
N GLY A 100 0.42 -9.09 17.49
CA GLY A 100 0.51 -7.96 16.57
C GLY A 100 1.80 -7.95 15.73
N ALA A 101 2.95 -8.19 16.35
CA ALA A 101 4.24 -8.25 15.66
C ALA A 101 4.29 -9.40 14.63
N LEU A 102 3.74 -10.56 14.96
CA LEU A 102 3.67 -11.70 14.06
C LEU A 102 2.76 -11.40 12.85
N TYR A 103 1.60 -10.82 13.09
CA TYR A 103 0.68 -10.44 12.02
C TYR A 103 1.28 -9.40 11.08
N CYS A 104 1.99 -8.40 11.60
CA CYS A 104 2.73 -7.44 10.80
C CYS A 104 3.77 -8.12 9.90
N GLU A 105 4.53 -9.05 10.46
CA GLU A 105 5.55 -9.78 9.72
C GLU A 105 4.94 -10.61 8.59
N ILE A 106 3.87 -11.33 8.86
CA ILE A 106 3.16 -12.13 7.84
C ILE A 106 2.65 -11.25 6.71
N ILE A 107 1.94 -10.18 7.02
CA ILE A 107 1.38 -9.29 6.01
C ILE A 107 2.48 -8.60 5.22
N SER A 108 3.50 -8.09 5.87
CA SER A 108 4.61 -7.40 5.21
C SER A 108 5.33 -8.31 4.22
N LYS A 109 5.68 -9.51 4.61
CA LYS A 109 6.39 -10.45 3.76
C LYS A 109 5.53 -11.05 2.66
N ALA A 110 4.26 -11.33 2.96
CA ALA A 110 3.36 -11.93 1.98
C ALA A 110 2.85 -10.93 0.93
N TYR A 111 2.65 -9.66 1.30
CA TYR A 111 1.97 -8.69 0.46
C TYR A 111 2.67 -7.35 0.24
N LEU A 112 3.39 -6.81 1.24
CA LEU A 112 3.86 -5.43 1.18
C LEU A 112 5.28 -5.25 0.68
N ASN A 113 6.16 -6.20 0.92
CA ASN A 113 7.54 -6.13 0.47
C ASN A 113 7.63 -6.07 -1.06
N ARG A 114 8.67 -5.43 -1.59
CA ARG A 114 8.88 -5.30 -3.03
C ARG A 114 8.87 -6.65 -3.75
N PHE A 115 9.49 -7.67 -3.13
CA PHE A 115 9.52 -9.03 -3.67
C PHE A 115 8.70 -9.96 -2.79
N LYS A 116 7.84 -10.73 -3.42
CA LYS A 116 6.95 -11.66 -2.73
C LYS A 116 7.73 -12.87 -2.22
N TYR A 117 7.56 -13.19 -0.94
CA TYR A 117 8.05 -14.44 -0.37
C TYR A 117 7.19 -15.61 -0.85
N ARG A 118 7.83 -16.72 -1.17
CA ARG A 118 7.13 -17.98 -1.44
C ARG A 118 6.62 -18.59 -0.14
N GLU A 119 5.62 -19.46 -0.25
CA GLU A 119 5.09 -20.16 0.93
C GLU A 119 6.19 -20.89 1.70
N SER A 120 7.05 -21.65 1.00
CA SER A 120 8.18 -22.37 1.62
C SER A 120 9.13 -21.45 2.38
N GLU A 121 9.43 -20.28 1.82
CA GLU A 121 10.27 -19.26 2.47
C GLU A 121 9.58 -18.70 3.72
N MET A 122 8.27 -18.46 3.66
CA MET A 122 7.49 -17.99 4.80
C MET A 122 7.50 -18.99 5.95
N LEU A 123 7.29 -20.27 5.67
CA LEU A 123 7.30 -21.33 6.68
C LEU A 123 8.67 -21.46 7.34
N GLU A 124 9.74 -21.32 6.58
CA GLU A 124 11.10 -21.35 7.08
C GLU A 124 11.42 -20.15 7.98
N VAL A 125 11.14 -18.95 7.50
CA VAL A 125 11.42 -17.69 8.23
C VAL A 125 10.62 -17.61 9.52
N LEU A 126 9.35 -18.00 9.50
CA LEU A 126 8.47 -17.94 10.66
C LEU A 126 8.60 -19.17 11.56
N ASN A 127 9.30 -20.21 11.11
CA ASN A 127 9.43 -21.49 11.80
C ASN A 127 8.06 -22.08 12.21
N MET A 128 7.16 -22.16 11.24
CA MET A 128 5.79 -22.63 11.42
C MET A 128 5.47 -23.80 10.51
N GLU A 129 4.52 -24.62 10.95
CA GLU A 129 3.88 -25.60 10.09
C GLU A 129 2.89 -24.92 9.15
N ARG A 130 2.62 -25.54 8.01
CA ARG A 130 1.75 -25.00 6.97
C ARG A 130 0.34 -24.65 7.47
N SER A 131 -0.28 -25.54 8.24
CA SER A 131 -1.61 -25.29 8.79
C SER A 131 -1.64 -24.11 9.76
N THR A 132 -0.66 -24.00 10.63
CA THR A 132 -0.51 -22.89 11.57
C THR A 132 -0.30 -21.57 10.81
N TYR A 133 0.54 -21.56 9.79
CA TYR A 133 0.79 -20.39 8.96
C TYR A 133 -0.50 -19.88 8.31
N TYR A 134 -1.30 -20.75 7.70
CA TYR A 134 -2.55 -20.34 7.08
C TYR A 134 -3.57 -19.81 8.08
N ASP A 135 -3.65 -20.40 9.27
CA ASP A 135 -4.52 -19.90 10.34
C ASP A 135 -4.09 -18.48 10.78
N ARG A 136 -2.79 -18.28 11.01
CA ARG A 136 -2.25 -16.97 11.41
C ARG A 136 -2.38 -15.93 10.30
N LYS A 137 -2.18 -16.33 9.06
CA LYS A 137 -2.36 -15.47 7.89
C LYS A 137 -3.81 -15.00 7.77
N LYS A 138 -4.78 -15.89 7.94
CA LYS A 138 -6.20 -15.52 7.92
C LYS A 138 -6.55 -14.55 9.04
N GLU A 139 -6.08 -14.79 10.25
CA GLU A 139 -6.25 -13.88 11.38
C GLU A 139 -5.65 -12.50 11.10
N ALA A 140 -4.44 -12.48 10.54
CA ALA A 140 -3.74 -11.24 10.20
C ALA A 140 -4.50 -10.43 9.15
N ILE A 141 -5.02 -11.06 8.11
CA ILE A 141 -5.80 -10.39 7.06
C ILE A 141 -7.12 -9.83 7.62
N LEU A 142 -7.80 -10.57 8.49
CA LEU A 142 -9.01 -10.09 9.15
C LEU A 142 -8.73 -8.87 10.05
N LEU A 143 -7.67 -8.94 10.84
CA LEU A 143 -7.25 -7.82 11.68
C LEU A 143 -6.87 -6.59 10.84
N PHE A 144 -6.18 -6.80 9.73
CA PHE A 144 -5.87 -5.73 8.77
C PHE A 144 -7.16 -5.08 8.25
N GLY A 145 -8.13 -5.87 7.83
CA GLY A 145 -9.42 -5.36 7.37
C GLY A 145 -10.14 -4.52 8.41
N LEU A 146 -10.15 -4.96 9.68
CA LEU A 146 -10.71 -4.18 10.79
C LEU A 146 -9.94 -2.90 11.06
N SER A 147 -8.64 -2.89 10.83
CA SER A 147 -7.75 -1.75 11.07
C SER A 147 -7.83 -0.66 10.01
N LEU A 148 -8.46 -0.93 8.87
CA LEU A 148 -8.68 0.04 7.79
C LEU A 148 -9.72 1.11 8.17
N TRP A 149 -10.56 0.85 9.14
CA TRP A 149 -11.66 1.74 9.57
C TRP A 149 -11.45 2.40 10.93
#